data_c1b2817c248ce3bf1d05b150c569735c
#
_entry.id   c1b2817c248ce3bf1d05b150c569735c
#
_cell.length_a   1.000
_cell.length_b   1.000
_cell.length_c   1.000
_cell.angle_alpha   90.00
_cell.angle_beta   90.00
_cell.angle_gamma   90.00
#
_symmetry.space_group_name_H-M   'P 1'
#
loop_
_entity.id
_entity.type
_entity.pdbx_description
1 polymer ?
#
loop_
_entity_poly.entity_id
_entity_poly.type
_entity_poly.pdbx_seq_one_letter_code
_entity_poly.pdbx_strand_id
1 'polypeptide(L)' 'MADIKYEIVKKIGLVSKAGSGWTKELNLISWNDREAKYDLRDWSADGSKMGKGVTLSKEELVALRDLLNKLEL' A
#
# COMPACT_ATOMS: atom_id res chain seq x y z
N MET A 1 14.13 -12.15 16.82
CA MET A 1 13.60 -11.02 16.05
C MET A 1 12.12 -11.24 15.78
N ALA A 2 11.32 -10.24 16.04
CA ALA A 2 9.88 -10.39 15.85
C ALA A 2 9.55 -10.26 14.36
N ASP A 3 8.83 -11.21 13.84
CA ASP A 3 8.34 -11.15 12.47
C ASP A 3 7.13 -10.21 12.41
N ILE A 4 7.06 -9.44 11.31
CA ILE A 4 5.89 -8.60 11.07
C ILE A 4 4.80 -9.49 10.53
N LYS A 5 3.68 -9.54 11.24
CA LYS A 5 2.53 -10.29 10.79
C LYS A 5 1.60 -9.35 10.03
N TYR A 6 1.22 -9.74 8.83
CA TYR A 6 0.29 -8.94 8.04
C TYR A 6 -0.58 -9.82 7.16
N GLU A 7 -1.70 -9.27 6.76
CA GLU A 7 -2.61 -9.93 5.83
C GLU A 7 -3.12 -8.90 4.84
N ILE A 8 -2.98 -9.19 3.56
CA ILE A 8 -3.55 -8.34 2.51
C ILE A 8 -5.03 -8.69 2.42
N VAL A 9 -5.87 -7.82 2.95
CA VAL A 9 -7.31 -8.01 2.96
C VAL A 9 -7.89 -7.81 1.57
N LYS A 10 -7.37 -6.81 0.86
CA LYS A 10 -7.85 -6.49 -0.49
C LYS A 10 -6.75 -5.82 -1.30
N LYS A 11 -6.51 -6.32 -2.49
CA LYS A 11 -5.62 -5.65 -3.45
C LYS A 11 -6.45 -4.62 -4.20
N ILE A 12 -6.06 -3.35 -4.09
CA ILE A 12 -6.81 -2.26 -4.69
C ILE A 12 -6.31 -1.95 -6.09
N GLY A 13 -4.99 -1.79 -6.24
CA GLY A 13 -4.46 -1.53 -7.57
C GLY A 13 -2.97 -1.35 -7.63
N LEU A 14 -2.48 -1.42 -8.85
CA LEU A 14 -1.08 -1.25 -9.19
C LEU A 14 -0.85 0.19 -9.62
N VAL A 15 0.11 0.86 -9.00
CA VAL A 15 0.47 2.23 -9.39
C VAL A 15 1.55 2.22 -10.47
N SER A 16 2.57 1.37 -10.29
CA SER A 16 3.65 1.28 -11.27
C SER A 16 4.37 -0.04 -11.15
N LYS A 17 5.11 -0.37 -12.23
CA LYS A 17 5.97 -1.54 -12.25
C LYS A 17 7.35 -1.11 -12.75
N ALA A 18 8.37 -1.37 -11.96
CA ALA A 18 9.74 -1.05 -12.33
C ALA A 18 10.32 -2.11 -13.26
N GLY A 19 11.41 -1.75 -13.96
CA GLY A 19 12.10 -2.70 -14.84
C GLY A 19 12.65 -3.91 -14.11
N SER A 20 12.93 -3.78 -12.81
CA SER A 20 13.40 -4.87 -11.96
C SER A 20 12.30 -5.88 -11.62
N GLY A 21 11.05 -5.55 -11.93
CA GLY A 21 9.91 -6.38 -11.57
C GLY A 21 9.23 -5.94 -10.28
N TRP A 22 9.82 -5.03 -9.52
CA TRP A 22 9.18 -4.47 -8.34
C TRP A 22 7.98 -3.63 -8.74
N THR A 23 6.95 -3.66 -7.91
CA THR A 23 5.72 -2.92 -8.17
C THR A 23 5.44 -1.96 -7.02
N LYS A 24 4.73 -0.88 -7.32
CA LYS A 24 4.18 0.00 -6.30
C LYS A 24 2.68 -0.22 -6.30
N GLU A 25 2.15 -0.62 -5.14
CA GLU A 25 0.76 -1.05 -5.05
C GLU A 25 0.03 -0.39 -3.89
N LEU A 26 -1.27 -0.17 -4.12
CA LEU A 26 -2.18 0.28 -3.08
C LEU A 26 -3.02 -0.92 -2.66
N ASN A 27 -2.96 -1.25 -1.39
CA ASN A 27 -3.66 -2.40 -0.81
C ASN A 27 -4.33 -2.01 0.50
N LEU A 28 -5.29 -2.82 0.91
CA LEU A 28 -5.86 -2.75 2.25
C LEU A 28 -5.21 -3.87 3.06
N ILE A 29 -4.45 -3.51 4.09
CA ILE A 29 -3.63 -4.47 4.85
C ILE A 29 -3.95 -4.39 6.34
N SER A 30 -4.11 -5.56 6.94
CA SER A 30 -4.20 -5.71 8.39
C SER A 30 -2.81 -6.04 8.93
N TRP A 31 -2.28 -5.16 9.76
CA TRP A 31 -0.97 -5.33 10.39
C TRP A 31 -1.14 -5.85 11.82
N ASN A 32 -0.46 -6.96 12.14
CA ASN A 32 -0.47 -7.54 13.49
C ASN A 32 -1.88 -7.73 14.04
N ASP A 33 -2.79 -8.23 13.21
CA ASP A 33 -4.20 -8.50 13.55
C ASP A 33 -4.98 -7.25 13.96
N ARG A 34 -4.47 -6.06 13.60
CA ARG A 34 -5.18 -4.81 13.85
C ARG A 34 -6.15 -4.52 12.71
N GLU A 35 -6.99 -3.52 12.93
CA GLU A 35 -7.90 -3.04 11.89
C GLU A 35 -7.12 -2.71 10.62
N ALA A 36 -7.63 -3.15 9.47
CA ALA A 36 -6.96 -2.95 8.20
C ALA A 36 -6.86 -1.46 7.85
N LYS A 37 -5.73 -1.09 7.29
CA LYS A 37 -5.47 0.27 6.82
C LYS A 37 -5.00 0.23 5.38
N TYR A 38 -5.11 1.36 4.71
CA TYR A 38 -4.63 1.47 3.34
C TYR A 38 -3.12 1.63 3.33
N ASP A 39 -2.48 0.93 2.40
CA ASP A 39 -1.02 0.86 2.35
C ASP A 39 -0.54 1.05 0.92
N LEU A 40 0.36 2.02 0.74
CA LEU A 40 1.00 2.30 -0.54
C LEU A 40 2.49 2.02 -0.37
N ARG A 41 2.97 0.99 -1.04
CA ARG A 41 4.40 0.61 -0.93
C ARG A 41 4.87 -0.22 -2.11
N ASP A 42 6.19 -0.40 -2.15
CA ASP A 42 6.82 -1.24 -3.15
C ASP A 42 6.82 -2.69 -2.70
N TRP A 43 6.63 -3.60 -3.65
CA TRP A 43 6.68 -5.04 -3.43
C TRP A 43 7.63 -5.66 -4.44
N SER A 44 8.37 -6.71 -4.02
CA SER A 44 9.21 -7.45 -4.94
C SER A 44 8.37 -8.17 -6.00
N ALA A 45 9.02 -8.58 -7.09
CA ALA A 45 8.32 -9.21 -8.22
C ALA A 45 7.49 -10.42 -7.81
N ASP A 46 7.99 -11.21 -6.84
CA ASP A 46 7.28 -12.40 -6.35
C ASP A 46 6.38 -12.11 -5.15
N GLY A 47 6.35 -10.85 -4.69
CA GLY A 47 5.52 -10.46 -3.55
C GLY A 47 6.07 -10.86 -2.19
N SER A 48 7.25 -11.47 -2.13
CA SER A 48 7.79 -11.98 -0.87
C SER A 48 8.46 -10.91 -0.01
N LYS A 49 8.90 -9.82 -0.62
CA LYS A 49 9.58 -8.73 0.09
C LYS A 49 8.82 -7.45 -0.11
N MET A 50 8.79 -6.64 0.93
CA MET A 50 8.18 -5.32 0.87
C MET A 50 9.25 -4.25 1.07
N GLY A 51 9.11 -3.14 0.36
CA GLY A 51 9.97 -2.00 0.49
C GLY A 51 9.34 -0.94 1.38
N LYS A 52 9.84 0.28 1.21
CA LYS A 52 9.31 1.42 1.94
C LYS A 52 7.90 1.75 1.48
N GLY A 53 7.09 2.24 2.41
CA GLY A 53 5.75 2.63 2.08
C GLY A 53 5.14 3.50 3.16
N VAL A 54 3.90 3.88 2.92
CA VAL A 54 3.12 4.69 3.84
C VAL A 54 1.80 4.01 4.09
N THR A 55 1.38 4.02 5.36
CA THR A 55 0.10 3.46 5.78
C THR A 55 -0.84 4.61 6.12
N LEU A 56 -2.05 4.57 5.57
CA LEU A 56 -3.03 5.64 5.71
C LEU A 56 -4.32 5.10 6.30
N SER A 57 -4.92 5.88 7.20
CA SER A 57 -6.28 5.60 7.65
C SER A 57 -7.25 5.91 6.51
N LYS A 58 -8.51 5.51 6.68
CA LYS A 58 -9.55 5.84 5.70
C LYS A 58 -9.70 7.35 5.55
N GLU A 59 -9.68 8.06 6.66
CA GLU A 59 -9.82 9.52 6.67
C GLU A 59 -8.67 10.18 5.92
N GLU A 60 -7.46 9.68 6.12
CA GLU A 60 -6.29 10.19 5.43
C GLU A 60 -6.35 9.90 3.94
N LEU A 61 -6.82 8.71 3.56
CA LEU A 61 -6.96 8.35 2.15
C LEU A 61 -8.01 9.21 1.47
N VAL A 62 -9.12 9.48 2.15
CA VAL A 62 -10.18 10.36 1.62
C VAL A 62 -9.63 11.76 1.39
N ALA A 63 -8.87 12.29 2.35
CA ALA A 63 -8.24 13.60 2.21
C ALA A 63 -7.27 13.63 1.01
N LEU A 64 -6.48 12.58 0.86
CA LEU A 64 -5.56 12.47 -0.27
C LEU A 64 -6.31 12.41 -1.60
N ARG A 65 -7.38 11.62 -1.66
CA ARG A 65 -8.23 11.55 -2.86
C ARG A 65 -8.73 12.94 -3.24
N ASP A 66 -9.22 13.70 -2.26
CA ASP A 66 -9.78 15.01 -2.52
C ASP A 66 -8.69 15.99 -3.01
N LEU A 67 -7.49 15.89 -2.44
CA LEU A 67 -6.35 16.70 -2.90
C LEU A 67 -5.97 16.36 -4.34
N LEU A 68 -5.92 15.07 -4.67
CA LEU A 68 -5.58 14.61 -6.01
C LEU A 68 -6.63 15.07 -7.03
N ASN A 69 -7.89 15.10 -6.64
CA ASN A 69 -8.96 15.56 -7.53
C ASN A 69 -8.87 17.05 -7.85
N LYS A 70 -8.19 17.82 -7.00
CA LYS A 70 -7.96 19.26 -7.24
C LYS A 70 -6.69 19.52 -8.01
N LEU A 71 -5.84 18.51 -8.15
CA LEU A 71 -4.54 18.65 -8.78
C LEU A 71 -4.66 18.46 -10.29
N GLU A 72 -4.08 19.37 -11.05
CA GLU A 72 -4.01 19.23 -12.50
C GLU A 72 -2.72 18.50 -12.85
N LEU A 73 -2.87 17.32 -13.40
CA LEU A 73 -1.73 16.48 -13.78
C LEU A 73 -1.56 16.45 -15.30
#